data_18bfe13e0d542c067fbdef9eaed82a7d
#
_entry.id   18bfe13e0d542c067fbdef9eaed82a7d
#
_cell.length_a   1.000
_cell.length_b   1.000
_cell.length_c   1.000
_cell.angle_alpha   90.00
_cell.angle_beta   90.00
_cell.angle_gamma   90.00
#
_symmetry.space_group_name_H-M   'P 1'
#
loop_
_entity.id
_entity.type
_entity.pdbx_description
1 polymer ?
#
loop_
_entity_poly.entity_id
_entity_poly.type
_entity_poly.pdbx_seq_one_letter_code
_entity_poly.pdbx_strand_id
1 'polypeptide(L)'
;MPSHRFWTLVLSIAITLSFPPLSDGQTTYGSVTGLVSDSSGAAVVGATVTLTNVGTSHKTTQPSGADGRFQFVNLVPGTYQIDVEKQGFKHFTRTDVIVQVNQSTTVDASMPVGQVSETVEVTGTTPLLQTDTSSLGTVVEERNANELPLNGRNIYNLTAVAPSVVPQGNTNGTVVGKNPFDFANYQVGGAFANQSAEYLDGQPLNIGYINLPLMVPTQDSIGEFKVQYNNLGPEWGKFAGGVINLSTKSGTNTWHGSLYEYIRNNHLNANEWFNKRSEIANGLSNTPPAFHQNQFGGTIGGAIVKDRLFVFGGYEGFRLRQGTVFTTTVPTALERMGNFGDLCAAGFNSAGICANPNQQLYNPLSIVGTNPARAPIPFNNLSALPQGINPTSAFLLNLNLRLKV
;
A
#
# COMPACT_ATOMS: atom_id res chain seq x y z
N MET A 1 -36.67 -25.20 -10.42
CA MET A 1 -36.63 -24.87 -8.98
C MET A 1 -35.46 -23.90 -8.67
N PRO A 2 -35.47 -22.68 -9.16
CA PRO A 2 -34.43 -21.66 -8.78
C PRO A 2 -34.90 -20.66 -7.70
N SER A 3 -36.15 -20.64 -7.30
CA SER A 3 -36.70 -19.57 -6.42
C SER A 3 -36.29 -19.67 -4.95
N HIS A 4 -36.06 -20.84 -4.39
CA HIS A 4 -35.71 -20.98 -2.98
C HIS A 4 -34.29 -20.45 -2.65
N ARG A 5 -33.33 -20.63 -3.55
CA ARG A 5 -31.97 -20.14 -3.35
C ARG A 5 -31.88 -18.61 -3.42
N PHE A 6 -32.69 -17.97 -4.24
CA PHE A 6 -32.77 -16.50 -4.30
C PHE A 6 -33.36 -15.93 -3.01
N TRP A 7 -34.45 -16.50 -2.49
CA TRP A 7 -35.07 -16.06 -1.26
C TRP A 7 -34.22 -16.34 -0.02
N THR A 8 -33.45 -17.42 0.02
CA THR A 8 -32.48 -17.68 1.10
C THR A 8 -31.34 -16.68 1.07
N LEU A 9 -30.85 -16.27 -0.09
CA LEU A 9 -29.82 -15.25 -0.22
C LEU A 9 -30.34 -13.87 0.23
N VAL A 10 -31.53 -13.48 -0.19
CA VAL A 10 -32.19 -12.23 0.24
C VAL A 10 -32.46 -12.24 1.75
N LEU A 11 -32.89 -13.34 2.31
CA LEU A 11 -33.14 -13.46 3.75
C LEU A 11 -31.84 -13.41 4.56
N SER A 12 -30.75 -14.03 4.06
CA SER A 12 -29.42 -13.94 4.69
C SER A 12 -28.88 -12.50 4.69
N ILE A 13 -29.05 -11.79 3.57
CA ILE A 13 -28.64 -10.37 3.46
C ILE A 13 -29.49 -9.49 4.38
N ALA A 14 -30.79 -9.75 4.49
CA ALA A 14 -31.70 -9.02 5.39
C ALA A 14 -31.34 -9.23 6.88
N ILE A 15 -30.94 -10.45 7.27
CA ILE A 15 -30.53 -10.78 8.63
C ILE A 15 -29.19 -10.14 8.97
N THR A 16 -28.23 -10.10 8.04
CA THR A 16 -26.94 -9.42 8.28
C THR A 16 -27.08 -7.89 8.38
N LEU A 17 -28.04 -7.31 7.70
CA LEU A 17 -28.36 -5.88 7.79
C LEU A 17 -29.12 -5.49 9.08
N SER A 18 -29.67 -6.46 9.81
CA SER A 18 -30.48 -6.21 11.02
C SER A 18 -29.67 -6.10 12.32
N PHE A 19 -28.40 -6.44 12.30
CA PHE A 19 -27.51 -6.25 13.45
C PHE A 19 -26.59 -5.06 13.18
N PRO A 20 -26.85 -3.87 13.78
CA PRO A 20 -25.85 -2.81 13.75
C PRO A 20 -24.64 -3.30 14.54
N PRO A 21 -23.41 -3.33 13.94
CA PRO A 21 -22.22 -3.58 14.71
C PRO A 21 -22.07 -2.42 15.70
N LEU A 22 -22.04 -2.72 16.99
CA LEU A 22 -21.52 -1.83 18.01
C LEU A 22 -20.00 -1.80 17.82
N SER A 23 -19.54 -1.01 16.87
CA SER A 23 -18.13 -0.81 16.58
C SER A 23 -17.74 0.56 17.10
N ASP A 24 -17.10 0.60 18.28
CA ASP A 24 -16.32 1.76 18.68
C ASP A 24 -15.06 1.79 17.80
N GLY A 25 -15.21 2.29 16.58
CA GLY A 25 -14.09 2.47 15.64
C GLY A 25 -13.19 3.60 16.10
N GLN A 26 -11.88 3.35 16.16
CA GLN A 26 -10.90 4.43 16.24
C GLN A 26 -11.09 5.31 15.00
N THR A 27 -11.30 6.62 15.22
CA THR A 27 -11.82 7.52 14.19
C THR A 27 -10.69 8.09 13.33
N THR A 28 -10.75 7.89 12.03
CA THR A 28 -10.00 8.66 11.02
C THR A 28 -10.69 9.99 10.69
N TYR A 29 -11.66 10.36 11.48
CA TYR A 29 -12.42 11.57 11.30
C TYR A 29 -11.63 12.81 11.71
N GLY A 30 -11.90 13.93 11.04
CA GLY A 30 -11.43 15.23 11.45
C GLY A 30 -12.34 15.87 12.50
N SER A 31 -11.94 17.02 12.97
CA SER A 31 -12.74 17.88 13.85
C SER A 31 -12.63 19.34 13.43
N VAL A 32 -13.64 20.12 13.81
CA VAL A 32 -13.58 21.58 13.69
C VAL A 32 -13.83 22.17 15.05
N THR A 33 -12.93 23.06 15.49
CA THR A 33 -13.07 23.79 16.73
C THR A 33 -12.98 25.29 16.46
N GLY A 34 -13.39 26.10 17.41
CA GLY A 34 -13.23 27.56 17.28
C GLY A 34 -13.83 28.34 18.42
N LEU A 35 -13.57 29.63 18.39
CA LEU A 35 -14.09 30.62 19.31
C LEU A 35 -15.04 31.57 18.57
N VAL A 36 -16.23 31.79 19.11
CA VAL A 36 -17.11 32.86 18.69
C VAL A 36 -16.87 34.05 19.58
N SER A 37 -16.42 35.18 19.00
CA SER A 37 -16.13 36.42 19.72
C SER A 37 -16.77 37.62 19.03
N ASP A 38 -16.98 38.68 19.77
CA ASP A 38 -17.35 39.99 19.21
C ASP A 38 -16.11 40.75 18.70
N SER A 39 -16.35 41.98 18.18
CA SER A 39 -15.27 42.83 17.68
C SER A 39 -14.32 43.32 18.76
N SER A 40 -14.62 43.20 20.03
CA SER A 40 -13.76 43.51 21.17
C SER A 40 -12.94 42.32 21.66
N GLY A 41 -13.22 41.12 21.13
CA GLY A 41 -12.64 39.86 21.55
C GLY A 41 -13.40 39.17 22.71
N ALA A 42 -14.51 39.70 23.14
CA ALA A 42 -15.32 39.07 24.17
C ALA A 42 -16.09 37.88 23.61
N ALA A 43 -16.18 36.79 24.40
CA ALA A 43 -16.86 35.57 24.00
C ALA A 43 -18.38 35.77 23.78
N VAL A 44 -18.89 35.31 22.66
CA VAL A 44 -20.34 35.32 22.35
C VAL A 44 -20.92 33.95 22.73
N VAL A 45 -21.65 33.94 23.84
CA VAL A 45 -22.29 32.74 24.40
C VAL A 45 -23.57 32.37 23.71
N GLY A 46 -23.83 31.10 23.45
CA GLY A 46 -25.05 30.60 22.89
C GLY A 46 -25.34 31.11 21.46
N ALA A 47 -24.33 31.42 20.69
CA ALA A 47 -24.47 31.61 19.24
C ALA A 47 -24.76 30.29 18.56
N THR A 48 -25.66 30.25 17.61
CA THR A 48 -25.99 29.06 16.83
C THR A 48 -24.91 28.86 15.78
N VAL A 49 -24.08 27.79 15.92
CA VAL A 49 -23.05 27.43 14.97
C VAL A 49 -23.56 26.26 14.14
N THR A 50 -23.64 26.43 12.82
CA THR A 50 -24.06 25.41 11.86
C THR A 50 -22.90 25.06 10.96
N LEU A 51 -22.55 23.78 10.94
CA LEU A 51 -21.54 23.21 10.05
C LEU A 51 -22.23 22.42 8.94
N THR A 52 -22.00 22.80 7.69
CA THR A 52 -22.60 22.16 6.51
C THR A 52 -21.51 21.50 5.67
N ASN A 53 -21.63 20.19 5.41
CA ASN A 53 -20.76 19.51 4.43
C ASN A 53 -21.22 19.89 3.02
N VAL A 54 -20.32 20.47 2.22
CA VAL A 54 -20.64 20.98 0.87
C VAL A 54 -21.02 19.85 -0.09
N GLY A 55 -20.36 18.68 0.02
CA GLY A 55 -20.61 17.54 -0.88
C GLY A 55 -21.92 16.82 -0.65
N THR A 56 -22.38 16.76 0.61
CA THR A 56 -23.58 15.99 1.01
C THR A 56 -24.73 16.86 1.47
N SER A 57 -24.53 18.17 1.64
CA SER A 57 -25.47 19.13 2.25
C SER A 57 -25.89 18.76 3.69
N HIS A 58 -25.16 17.82 4.32
CA HIS A 58 -25.44 17.44 5.70
C HIS A 58 -25.10 18.59 6.66
N LYS A 59 -26.04 18.92 7.55
CA LYS A 59 -25.92 20.01 8.51
C LYS A 59 -25.87 19.48 9.93
N THR A 60 -24.91 19.97 10.71
CA THR A 60 -24.85 19.75 12.14
C THR A 60 -24.86 21.10 12.83
N THR A 61 -25.71 21.28 13.83
CA THR A 61 -25.85 22.56 14.53
C THR A 61 -25.67 22.39 16.02
N GLN A 62 -24.94 23.31 16.65
CA GLN A 62 -24.76 23.37 18.10
C GLN A 62 -24.59 24.83 18.57
N PRO A 63 -24.90 25.13 19.83
CA PRO A 63 -24.66 26.46 20.41
C PRO A 63 -23.16 26.59 20.83
N SER A 64 -22.62 27.79 20.78
CA SER A 64 -21.37 28.12 21.44
C SER A 64 -21.46 28.01 22.95
N GLY A 65 -20.41 27.53 23.62
CA GLY A 65 -20.33 27.32 25.07
C GLY A 65 -20.29 28.61 25.87
N ALA A 66 -20.24 28.48 27.18
CA ALA A 66 -20.14 29.63 28.11
C ALA A 66 -18.84 30.46 27.90
N ASP A 67 -17.84 29.87 27.33
CA ASP A 67 -16.56 30.48 26.95
C ASP A 67 -16.51 30.91 25.47
N GLY A 68 -17.64 30.83 24.75
CA GLY A 68 -17.76 31.12 23.33
C GLY A 68 -17.23 30.03 22.42
N ARG A 69 -16.69 28.90 22.96
CA ARG A 69 -16.11 27.85 22.16
C ARG A 69 -17.17 26.91 21.57
N PHE A 70 -16.85 26.35 20.42
CA PHE A 70 -17.61 25.27 19.80
C PHE A 70 -16.67 24.18 19.31
N GLN A 71 -17.19 22.93 19.18
CA GLN A 71 -16.41 21.81 18.68
C GLN A 71 -17.29 20.79 17.97
N PHE A 72 -17.03 20.55 16.71
CA PHE A 72 -17.61 19.45 15.94
C PHE A 72 -16.57 18.34 15.82
N VAL A 73 -16.92 17.14 16.20
CA VAL A 73 -16.05 15.94 16.14
C VAL A 73 -16.63 14.91 15.19
N ASN A 74 -15.82 13.90 14.84
CA ASN A 74 -16.21 12.79 13.96
C ASN A 74 -16.70 13.27 12.58
N LEU A 75 -16.00 14.24 12.01
CA LEU A 75 -16.30 14.78 10.70
C LEU A 75 -15.58 13.97 9.62
N VAL A 76 -16.34 13.52 8.62
CA VAL A 76 -15.77 12.91 7.41
C VAL A 76 -14.87 13.95 6.72
N PRO A 77 -13.66 13.58 6.26
CA PRO A 77 -12.82 14.50 5.49
C PRO A 77 -13.57 15.10 4.29
N GLY A 78 -13.32 16.38 4.04
CA GLY A 78 -13.98 17.10 2.96
C GLY A 78 -14.08 18.59 3.20
N THR A 79 -14.81 19.27 2.33
CA THR A 79 -15.03 20.73 2.40
C THR A 79 -16.35 21.04 3.12
N TYR A 80 -16.26 21.97 4.04
CA TYR A 80 -17.37 22.41 4.89
C TYR A 80 -17.55 23.91 4.79
N GLN A 81 -18.77 24.34 5.15
CA GLN A 81 -19.12 25.74 5.39
C GLN A 81 -19.56 25.87 6.85
N ILE A 82 -19.12 26.95 7.51
CA ILE A 82 -19.55 27.32 8.87
C ILE A 82 -20.39 28.56 8.78
N ASP A 83 -21.56 28.53 9.40
CA ASP A 83 -22.47 29.65 9.58
C ASP A 83 -22.66 29.87 11.07
N VAL A 84 -22.54 31.14 11.54
CA VAL A 84 -22.77 31.50 12.94
C VAL A 84 -23.76 32.62 13.02
N GLU A 85 -24.79 32.39 13.82
CA GLU A 85 -25.88 33.32 14.00
C GLU A 85 -26.14 33.63 15.49
N LYS A 86 -26.38 34.90 15.79
CA LYS A 86 -26.82 35.37 17.12
C LYS A 86 -27.62 36.65 16.97
N GLN A 87 -28.71 36.75 17.69
CA GLN A 87 -29.49 37.98 17.73
C GLN A 87 -28.67 39.16 18.24
N GLY A 88 -28.68 40.29 17.51
CA GLY A 88 -27.86 41.46 17.81
C GLY A 88 -26.48 41.49 17.18
N PHE A 89 -26.11 40.46 16.46
CA PHE A 89 -24.84 40.36 15.71
C PHE A 89 -25.11 40.13 14.23
N LYS A 90 -24.12 40.51 13.40
CA LYS A 90 -24.14 40.18 11.97
C LYS A 90 -23.92 38.68 11.77
N HIS A 91 -24.53 38.12 10.73
CA HIS A 91 -24.33 36.74 10.35
C HIS A 91 -22.87 36.53 9.88
N PHE A 92 -22.20 35.52 10.43
CA PHE A 92 -20.86 35.14 10.02
C PHE A 92 -20.92 33.87 9.17
N THR A 93 -20.31 33.91 8.00
CA THR A 93 -20.19 32.74 7.12
C THR A 93 -18.73 32.59 6.72
N ARG A 94 -18.21 31.37 6.83
CA ARG A 94 -16.92 30.98 6.28
C ARG A 94 -17.08 29.76 5.38
N THR A 95 -16.73 29.92 4.13
CA THR A 95 -16.68 28.87 3.12
C THR A 95 -15.29 28.21 3.08
N ASP A 96 -15.18 27.10 2.35
CA ASP A 96 -13.91 26.39 2.09
C ASP A 96 -13.12 25.97 3.34
N VAL A 97 -13.86 25.55 4.39
CA VAL A 97 -13.26 24.96 5.57
C VAL A 97 -12.89 23.51 5.24
N ILE A 98 -11.60 23.26 5.04
CA ILE A 98 -11.10 21.92 4.73
C ILE A 98 -10.91 21.14 6.02
N VAL A 99 -11.58 20.00 6.12
CA VAL A 99 -11.43 19.02 7.19
C VAL A 99 -10.66 17.84 6.64
N GLN A 100 -9.48 17.58 7.19
CA GLN A 100 -8.60 16.48 6.76
C GLN A 100 -8.62 15.33 7.76
N VAL A 101 -8.17 14.16 7.31
CA VAL A 101 -8.11 12.96 8.11
C VAL A 101 -7.25 13.18 9.37
N ASN A 102 -7.80 12.78 10.52
CA ASN A 102 -7.15 12.88 11.82
C ASN A 102 -6.53 14.27 12.11
N GLN A 103 -7.29 15.32 11.82
CA GLN A 103 -6.88 16.71 12.03
C GLN A 103 -7.98 17.52 12.69
N SER A 104 -7.58 18.43 13.59
CA SER A 104 -8.44 19.48 14.13
C SER A 104 -8.22 20.77 13.35
N THR A 105 -9.27 21.28 12.74
CA THR A 105 -9.26 22.55 12.01
C THR A 105 -9.84 23.63 12.92
N THR A 106 -9.07 24.69 13.21
CA THR A 106 -9.53 25.80 14.06
C THR A 106 -10.13 26.92 13.21
N VAL A 107 -11.35 27.32 13.50
CA VAL A 107 -12.08 28.41 12.83
C VAL A 107 -12.63 29.38 13.86
N ASP A 108 -11.99 30.52 14.02
CA ASP A 108 -12.49 31.56 14.90
C ASP A 108 -13.48 32.46 14.14
N ALA A 109 -14.63 32.72 14.75
CA ALA A 109 -15.70 33.56 14.20
C ALA A 109 -15.79 34.87 14.97
N SER A 110 -15.37 35.98 14.32
CA SER A 110 -15.56 37.32 14.86
C SER A 110 -16.87 37.92 14.34
N MET A 111 -17.79 38.22 15.26
CA MET A 111 -19.13 38.67 14.95
C MET A 111 -19.31 40.16 15.36
N PRO A 112 -19.29 41.11 14.40
CA PRO A 112 -19.60 42.50 14.71
C PRO A 112 -21.06 42.65 15.14
N VAL A 113 -21.34 43.59 16.03
CA VAL A 113 -22.69 43.97 16.41
C VAL A 113 -23.44 44.55 15.19
N GLY A 114 -24.66 44.10 14.95
CA GLY A 114 -25.46 44.53 13.80
C GLY A 114 -26.72 43.70 13.63
N GLN A 115 -27.41 43.90 12.50
CA GLN A 115 -28.57 43.09 12.18
C GLN A 115 -28.16 41.73 11.58
N VAL A 116 -28.88 40.68 11.91
CA VAL A 116 -28.63 39.29 11.38
C VAL A 116 -28.76 39.22 9.85
N SER A 117 -29.47 40.18 9.25
CA SER A 117 -29.58 40.28 7.77
C SER A 117 -28.28 40.74 7.07
N GLU A 118 -27.33 41.27 7.81
CA GLU A 118 -26.00 41.65 7.26
C GLU A 118 -25.01 40.50 7.45
N THR A 119 -24.43 40.03 6.36
CA THR A 119 -23.48 38.89 6.37
C THR A 119 -22.04 39.37 6.28
N VAL A 120 -21.19 38.83 7.12
CA VAL A 120 -19.71 38.94 7.00
C VAL A 120 -19.20 37.63 6.39
N GLU A 121 -18.92 37.66 5.10
CA GLU A 121 -18.35 36.53 4.42
C GLU A 121 -16.81 36.56 4.52
N VAL A 122 -16.23 35.49 5.06
CA VAL A 122 -14.78 35.31 5.12
C VAL A 122 -14.43 34.20 4.15
N THR A 123 -13.95 34.59 2.97
CA THR A 123 -13.37 33.65 1.99
C THR A 123 -11.90 33.52 2.32
N GLY A 124 -11.52 32.44 2.98
CA GLY A 124 -10.15 32.26 3.42
C GLY A 124 -9.43 31.21 2.59
N THR A 125 -8.50 31.62 1.73
CA THR A 125 -7.49 30.74 1.08
C THR A 125 -6.27 30.49 1.95
N THR A 126 -6.23 31.06 3.16
CA THR A 126 -5.08 30.90 4.05
C THR A 126 -5.12 29.51 4.67
N PRO A 127 -4.05 28.69 4.53
CA PRO A 127 -3.95 27.41 5.22
C PRO A 127 -4.18 27.63 6.71
N LEU A 128 -5.13 26.91 7.29
CA LEU A 128 -5.39 26.98 8.73
C LEU A 128 -4.21 26.32 9.45
N LEU A 129 -3.58 27.08 10.35
CA LEU A 129 -2.47 26.56 11.15
C LEU A 129 -2.99 25.50 12.10
N GLN A 130 -2.31 24.35 12.13
CA GLN A 130 -2.55 23.32 13.14
C GLN A 130 -1.91 23.75 14.45
N THR A 131 -2.69 24.31 15.36
CA THR A 131 -2.24 24.75 16.67
C THR A 131 -2.62 23.80 17.80
N ASP A 132 -3.55 22.88 17.54
CA ASP A 132 -4.19 22.04 18.55
C ASP A 132 -3.51 20.69 18.75
N THR A 133 -2.52 20.35 17.94
CA THR A 133 -1.77 19.09 18.05
C THR A 133 -0.28 19.30 17.90
N SER A 134 0.51 18.59 18.73
CA SER A 134 1.96 18.52 18.60
C SER A 134 2.45 17.42 17.68
N SER A 135 1.55 16.58 17.16
CA SER A 135 1.92 15.49 16.26
C SER A 135 2.40 16.02 14.91
N LEU A 136 3.56 15.53 14.46
CA LEU A 136 4.10 15.88 13.16
C LEU A 136 3.65 14.87 12.12
N GLY A 137 3.07 15.36 11.04
CA GLY A 137 2.57 14.52 9.95
C GLY A 137 2.46 15.29 8.64
N THR A 138 2.34 14.53 7.56
CA THR A 138 2.10 15.05 6.21
C THR A 138 0.80 14.45 5.69
N VAL A 139 -0.09 15.31 5.20
CA VAL A 139 -1.30 14.89 4.50
C VAL A 139 -1.00 14.84 3.00
N VAL A 140 -1.37 13.73 2.36
CA VAL A 140 -1.38 13.60 0.91
C VAL A 140 -2.82 13.73 0.46
N GLU A 141 -3.11 14.86 -0.17
CA GLU A 141 -4.45 15.20 -0.65
C GLU A 141 -4.89 14.32 -1.82
N GLU A 142 -6.18 14.24 -2.06
CA GLU A 142 -6.81 13.46 -3.12
C GLU A 142 -6.15 13.67 -4.48
N ARG A 143 -5.88 14.92 -4.85
CA ARG A 143 -5.23 15.25 -6.12
C ARG A 143 -3.87 14.58 -6.24
N ASN A 144 -3.04 14.69 -5.22
CA ASN A 144 -1.71 14.08 -5.21
C ASN A 144 -1.79 12.55 -5.16
N ALA A 145 -2.77 12.01 -4.43
CA ALA A 145 -2.98 10.57 -4.36
C ALA A 145 -3.37 9.96 -5.72
N ASN A 146 -4.13 10.68 -6.54
CA ASN A 146 -4.67 10.17 -7.80
C ASN A 146 -3.81 10.53 -9.03
N GLU A 147 -3.20 11.73 -9.06
CA GLU A 147 -2.50 12.25 -10.25
C GLU A 147 -1.01 11.89 -10.28
N LEU A 148 -0.38 11.61 -9.14
CA LEU A 148 1.03 11.23 -9.13
C LEU A 148 1.23 9.85 -9.76
N PRO A 149 2.15 9.72 -10.74
CA PRO A 149 2.41 8.46 -11.40
C PRO A 149 3.11 7.48 -10.45
N LEU A 150 2.43 6.40 -10.09
CA LEU A 150 2.97 5.35 -9.24
C LEU A 150 3.28 4.10 -10.04
N ASN A 151 4.49 3.56 -9.89
CA ASN A 151 4.80 2.26 -10.46
C ASN A 151 3.99 1.17 -9.75
N GLY A 152 3.10 0.49 -10.52
CA GLY A 152 2.21 -0.54 -9.98
C GLY A 152 1.02 0.01 -9.19
N ARG A 153 0.79 1.33 -9.16
CA ARG A 153 -0.34 1.99 -8.49
C ARG A 153 -0.46 1.67 -7.00
N ASN A 154 0.68 1.40 -6.36
CA ASN A 154 0.72 1.16 -4.93
C ASN A 154 0.69 2.49 -4.18
N ILE A 155 -0.44 2.80 -3.52
CA ILE A 155 -0.66 4.04 -2.78
C ILE A 155 0.38 4.25 -1.66
N TYR A 156 0.87 3.17 -1.07
CA TYR A 156 1.90 3.27 -0.02
C TYR A 156 3.24 3.84 -0.52
N ASN A 157 3.51 3.81 -1.83
CA ASN A 157 4.72 4.46 -2.36
C ASN A 157 4.70 5.98 -2.17
N LEU A 158 3.52 6.60 -2.02
CA LEU A 158 3.40 8.02 -1.71
C LEU A 158 3.77 8.35 -0.26
N THR A 159 3.84 7.38 0.64
CA THR A 159 4.32 7.63 2.00
C THR A 159 5.75 8.15 2.02
N ALA A 160 6.56 7.79 1.00
CA ALA A 160 7.94 8.26 0.84
C ALA A 160 8.05 9.78 0.54
N VAL A 161 6.93 10.46 0.22
CA VAL A 161 6.89 11.92 0.08
C VAL A 161 6.95 12.60 1.45
N ALA A 162 6.52 11.91 2.50
CA ALA A 162 6.57 12.44 3.86
C ALA A 162 8.01 12.43 4.41
N PRO A 163 8.43 13.49 5.11
CA PRO A 163 9.70 13.50 5.82
C PRO A 163 9.85 12.33 6.78
N SER A 164 11.07 11.87 7.02
CA SER A 164 11.39 10.76 7.93
C SER A 164 10.81 9.41 7.51
N VAL A 165 10.39 9.24 6.26
CA VAL A 165 9.97 7.94 5.69
C VAL A 165 11.05 7.43 4.76
N VAL A 166 11.52 6.19 5.02
CA VAL A 166 12.53 5.52 4.20
C VAL A 166 11.96 4.18 3.72
N PRO A 167 11.76 4.03 2.40
CA PRO A 167 11.35 2.75 1.84
C PRO A 167 12.35 1.64 2.12
N GLN A 168 11.86 0.46 2.48
CA GLN A 168 12.67 -0.75 2.70
C GLN A 168 12.27 -1.83 1.69
N GLY A 169 13.26 -2.62 1.25
CA GLY A 169 13.00 -3.69 0.30
C GLY A 169 12.72 -3.21 -1.13
N ASN A 170 12.04 -4.04 -1.89
CA ASN A 170 11.73 -3.77 -3.30
C ASN A 170 10.48 -2.90 -3.43
N THR A 171 10.65 -1.58 -3.38
CA THR A 171 9.56 -0.61 -3.60
C THR A 171 9.07 -0.54 -5.05
N ASN A 172 9.74 -1.21 -5.99
CA ASN A 172 9.27 -1.35 -7.37
C ASN A 172 8.04 -2.28 -7.47
N GLY A 173 7.44 -2.60 -6.33
CA GLY A 173 6.37 -3.57 -6.21
C GLY A 173 5.13 -3.20 -6.99
N THR A 174 4.92 -3.92 -8.06
CA THR A 174 3.55 -4.29 -8.42
C THR A 174 2.90 -4.87 -7.16
N VAL A 175 1.67 -4.48 -6.89
CA VAL A 175 0.84 -4.98 -5.78
C VAL A 175 0.82 -6.53 -5.69
N VAL A 176 1.25 -7.19 -6.77
CA VAL A 176 1.42 -8.63 -6.89
C VAL A 176 2.89 -8.92 -7.15
N GLY A 177 3.74 -8.64 -6.17
CA GLY A 177 5.14 -9.09 -6.18
C GLY A 177 5.24 -10.60 -5.95
N LYS A 178 6.43 -11.15 -6.21
CA LYS A 178 6.74 -12.57 -5.90
C LYS A 178 6.63 -12.86 -4.41
N ASN A 179 6.71 -11.84 -3.58
CA ASN A 179 6.54 -11.91 -2.14
C ASN A 179 5.41 -10.95 -1.74
N PRO A 180 4.26 -11.46 -1.26
CA PRO A 180 3.14 -10.62 -0.82
C PRO A 180 3.49 -9.72 0.37
N PHE A 181 4.66 -9.91 0.99
CA PHE A 181 5.13 -9.12 2.13
C PHE A 181 6.09 -7.99 1.72
N ASP A 182 6.42 -7.82 0.44
CA ASP A 182 7.34 -6.78 -0.03
C ASP A 182 6.67 -5.42 -0.27
N PHE A 183 5.34 -5.36 -0.27
CA PHE A 183 4.62 -4.11 -0.41
C PHE A 183 4.46 -3.39 0.94
N ALA A 184 4.52 -2.07 0.91
CA ALA A 184 4.30 -1.22 2.08
C ALA A 184 5.27 -1.49 3.26
N ASN A 185 6.54 -1.70 2.96
CA ASN A 185 7.57 -1.87 3.96
C ASN A 185 8.40 -0.57 4.07
N TYR A 186 8.08 0.26 5.07
CA TYR A 186 8.68 1.58 5.27
C TYR A 186 9.15 1.77 6.70
N GLN A 187 10.32 2.35 6.87
CA GLN A 187 10.74 2.93 8.14
C GLN A 187 10.10 4.32 8.26
N VAL A 188 9.44 4.59 9.34
CA VAL A 188 8.80 5.88 9.64
C VAL A 188 9.31 6.39 10.97
N GLY A 189 9.78 7.65 11.01
CA GLY A 189 10.25 8.26 12.24
C GLY A 189 11.52 7.63 12.84
N GLY A 190 12.31 6.92 12.05
CA GLY A 190 13.52 6.22 12.49
C GLY A 190 13.29 4.85 13.14
N ALA A 191 12.05 4.36 13.20
CA ALA A 191 11.74 3.01 13.68
C ALA A 191 12.02 1.94 12.62
N PHE A 192 11.93 0.65 12.99
CA PHE A 192 12.02 -0.44 12.03
C PHE A 192 10.80 -0.50 11.11
N ALA A 193 11.00 -1.09 9.93
CA ALA A 193 10.01 -1.06 8.86
C ALA A 193 8.65 -1.71 9.19
N ASN A 194 8.59 -2.64 10.13
CA ASN A 194 7.35 -3.29 10.56
C ASN A 194 6.82 -2.77 11.91
N GLN A 195 7.15 -1.54 12.28
CA GLN A 195 6.72 -0.93 13.55
C GLN A 195 5.71 0.19 13.38
N SER A 196 5.26 0.43 12.14
CA SER A 196 4.23 1.42 11.83
C SER A 196 2.83 0.79 11.89
N ALA A 197 1.82 1.65 12.04
CA ALA A 197 0.42 1.28 11.98
C ALA A 197 -0.22 1.78 10.71
N GLU A 198 -1.04 0.96 10.08
CA GLU A 198 -1.87 1.35 8.94
C GLU A 198 -3.35 1.20 9.28
N TYR A 199 -4.12 2.23 8.99
CA TYR A 199 -5.57 2.28 9.18
C TYR A 199 -6.27 2.65 7.89
N LEU A 200 -7.39 2.01 7.64
CA LEU A 200 -8.31 2.37 6.56
C LEU A 200 -9.68 2.66 7.18
N ASP A 201 -10.16 3.88 7.00
CA ASP A 201 -11.43 4.35 7.57
C ASP A 201 -11.56 4.04 9.08
N GLY A 202 -10.45 4.18 9.82
CA GLY A 202 -10.36 3.92 11.26
C GLY A 202 -10.17 2.46 11.66
N GLN A 203 -10.18 1.53 10.70
CA GLN A 203 -9.96 0.12 10.99
C GLN A 203 -8.49 -0.26 10.77
N PRO A 204 -7.86 -1.01 11.70
CA PRO A 204 -6.48 -1.44 11.53
C PRO A 204 -6.35 -2.41 10.36
N LEU A 205 -5.38 -2.14 9.49
CA LEU A 205 -5.06 -3.00 8.34
C LEU A 205 -3.90 -3.95 8.59
N ASN A 206 -3.24 -3.87 9.73
CA ASN A 206 -2.04 -4.64 9.98
C ASN A 206 -2.32 -6.12 10.26
N ILE A 207 -1.53 -7.00 9.64
CA ILE A 207 -1.50 -8.42 9.93
C ILE A 207 -0.82 -8.64 11.30
N GLY A 208 -1.53 -9.25 12.24
CA GLY A 208 -1.14 -9.24 13.65
C GLY A 208 0.22 -9.84 13.99
N TYR A 209 0.74 -10.81 13.21
CA TYR A 209 2.00 -11.49 13.52
C TYR A 209 3.24 -10.90 12.86
N ILE A 210 3.09 -10.14 11.77
CA ILE A 210 4.21 -9.51 11.05
C ILE A 210 4.11 -7.99 10.98
N ASN A 211 2.99 -7.43 11.38
CA ASN A 211 2.70 -6.00 11.40
C ASN A 211 2.94 -5.30 10.04
N LEU A 212 2.47 -5.92 8.97
CA LEU A 212 2.43 -5.35 7.62
C LEU A 212 0.97 -5.19 7.17
N PRO A 213 0.67 -4.28 6.24
CA PRO A 213 -0.68 -4.12 5.72
C PRO A 213 -1.23 -5.41 5.13
N LEU A 214 -2.48 -5.73 5.44
CA LEU A 214 -3.19 -6.90 4.90
C LEU A 214 -3.46 -6.75 3.39
N MET A 215 -3.68 -5.54 2.95
CA MET A 215 -4.04 -5.23 1.56
C MET A 215 -3.53 -3.84 1.17
N VAL A 216 -3.41 -3.62 -0.13
CA VAL A 216 -3.17 -2.29 -0.71
C VAL A 216 -4.49 -1.81 -1.30
N PRO A 217 -5.10 -0.74 -0.76
CA PRO A 217 -6.29 -0.15 -1.37
C PRO A 217 -5.99 0.38 -2.77
N THR A 218 -6.99 0.39 -3.64
CA THR A 218 -6.84 0.94 -4.98
C THR A 218 -6.58 2.44 -4.92
N GLN A 219 -5.65 2.94 -5.70
CA GLN A 219 -5.25 4.35 -5.69
C GLN A 219 -6.45 5.29 -5.89
N ASP A 220 -7.34 4.98 -6.85
CA ASP A 220 -8.51 5.82 -7.15
C ASP A 220 -9.61 5.78 -6.08
N SER A 221 -9.59 4.81 -5.16
CA SER A 221 -10.55 4.74 -4.08
C SER A 221 -10.16 5.58 -2.86
N ILE A 222 -8.90 6.03 -2.80
CA ILE A 222 -8.42 6.83 -1.67
C ILE A 222 -8.70 8.31 -1.94
N GLY A 223 -9.38 8.97 -0.98
CA GLY A 223 -9.60 10.40 -0.98
C GLY A 223 -8.38 11.16 -0.45
N GLU A 224 -7.88 10.74 0.69
CA GLU A 224 -6.66 11.30 1.28
C GLU A 224 -6.00 10.32 2.23
N PHE A 225 -4.73 10.54 2.54
CA PHE A 225 -4.09 9.85 3.64
C PHE A 225 -3.11 10.75 4.39
N LYS A 226 -2.91 10.44 5.66
CA LYS A 226 -2.00 11.16 6.53
C LYS A 226 -0.92 10.21 7.04
N VAL A 227 0.33 10.62 6.91
CA VAL A 227 1.49 9.96 7.52
C VAL A 227 1.91 10.78 8.73
N GLN A 228 1.76 10.21 9.91
CA GLN A 228 2.25 10.79 11.16
C GLN A 228 3.54 10.08 11.57
N TYR A 229 4.60 10.83 11.82
CA TYR A 229 5.93 10.24 11.99
C TYR A 229 6.62 10.63 13.30
N ASN A 230 6.19 11.67 13.99
CA ASN A 230 6.75 12.08 15.28
C ASN A 230 5.67 12.64 16.21
N ASN A 231 5.92 12.59 17.51
CA ASN A 231 5.03 13.10 18.58
C ASN A 231 3.60 12.57 18.43
N LEU A 232 3.50 11.23 18.22
CA LEU A 232 2.20 10.57 18.11
C LEU A 232 1.41 10.74 19.41
N GLY A 233 0.10 10.92 19.28
CA GLY A 233 -0.79 10.95 20.43
C GLY A 233 -0.82 9.63 21.20
N PRO A 234 -1.25 9.63 22.46
CA PRO A 234 -1.25 8.43 23.32
C PRO A 234 -2.16 7.31 22.80
N GLU A 235 -3.13 7.62 21.93
CA GLU A 235 -3.99 6.65 21.25
C GLU A 235 -3.20 5.70 20.34
N TRP A 236 -2.01 6.09 19.90
CA TRP A 236 -1.13 5.32 19.02
C TRP A 236 -0.01 4.58 19.74
N GLY A 237 -0.03 4.54 21.07
CA GLY A 237 1.06 4.03 21.93
C GLY A 237 1.48 2.58 21.70
N LYS A 238 0.75 1.80 20.89
CA LYS A 238 1.10 0.42 20.52
C LYS A 238 2.25 0.35 19.52
N PHE A 239 2.50 1.41 18.76
CA PHE A 239 3.43 1.40 17.64
C PHE A 239 4.63 2.32 17.93
N ALA A 240 5.83 1.84 17.60
CA ALA A 240 7.07 2.60 17.77
C ALA A 240 7.46 3.41 16.53
N GLY A 241 6.86 3.08 15.39
CA GLY A 241 7.01 3.80 14.12
C GLY A 241 5.93 4.84 13.92
N GLY A 242 5.65 5.16 12.66
CA GLY A 242 4.60 6.10 12.30
C GLY A 242 3.21 5.47 12.28
N VAL A 243 2.24 6.33 12.01
CA VAL A 243 0.85 5.96 11.76
C VAL A 243 0.43 6.46 10.39
N ILE A 244 -0.08 5.57 9.56
CA ILE A 244 -0.60 5.86 8.22
C ILE A 244 -2.11 5.68 8.26
N ASN A 245 -2.84 6.79 8.18
CA ASN A 245 -4.29 6.80 8.13
C ASN A 245 -4.75 7.06 6.71
N LEU A 246 -5.47 6.10 6.13
CA LEU A 246 -6.08 6.18 4.81
C LEU A 246 -7.58 6.43 4.97
N SER A 247 -8.13 7.34 4.17
CA SER A 247 -9.56 7.59 4.08
C SER A 247 -10.04 7.30 2.67
N THR A 248 -11.09 6.48 2.55
CA THR A 248 -11.70 6.21 1.25
C THR A 248 -12.58 7.38 0.80
N LYS A 249 -12.77 7.51 -0.50
CA LYS A 249 -13.75 8.44 -1.08
C LYS A 249 -15.17 8.04 -0.67
N SER A 250 -16.04 9.02 -0.60
CA SER A 250 -17.46 8.83 -0.35
C SER A 250 -18.30 9.32 -1.51
N GLY A 251 -19.56 8.90 -1.56
CA GLY A 251 -20.52 9.48 -2.47
C GLY A 251 -20.90 10.91 -2.05
N THR A 252 -21.23 11.74 -3.02
CA THR A 252 -21.72 13.10 -2.83
C THR A 252 -23.06 13.26 -3.55
N ASN A 253 -23.67 14.45 -3.46
CA ASN A 253 -24.91 14.75 -4.18
C ASN A 253 -24.77 14.74 -5.71
N THR A 254 -23.55 14.87 -6.20
CA THR A 254 -23.19 14.73 -7.63
C THR A 254 -22.55 13.40 -7.90
N TRP A 255 -23.01 12.71 -8.95
CA TRP A 255 -22.36 11.48 -9.39
C TRP A 255 -20.98 11.78 -9.97
N HIS A 256 -19.98 11.05 -9.54
CA HIS A 256 -18.60 11.14 -9.99
C HIS A 256 -17.97 9.76 -10.05
N GLY A 257 -16.90 9.63 -10.82
CA GLY A 257 -16.18 8.37 -10.94
C GLY A 257 -15.04 8.46 -11.93
N SER A 258 -14.27 7.37 -12.02
CA SER A 258 -13.16 7.22 -12.94
C SER A 258 -13.20 5.85 -13.60
N LEU A 259 -12.67 5.77 -14.82
CA LEU A 259 -12.39 4.51 -15.52
C LEU A 259 -10.97 4.60 -16.06
N TYR A 260 -10.21 3.53 -15.91
CA TYR A 260 -8.82 3.50 -16.38
C TYR A 260 -8.39 2.12 -16.83
N GLU A 261 -7.42 2.12 -17.75
CA GLU A 261 -6.67 0.94 -18.13
C GLU A 261 -5.21 1.31 -18.41
N TYR A 262 -4.29 0.59 -17.78
CA TYR A 262 -2.86 0.70 -17.97
C TYR A 262 -2.33 -0.58 -18.57
N ILE A 263 -1.78 -0.47 -19.78
CA ILE A 263 -1.21 -1.59 -20.53
C ILE A 263 0.30 -1.42 -20.58
N ARG A 264 1.01 -2.49 -20.22
CA ARG A 264 2.45 -2.59 -20.41
C ARG A 264 2.79 -3.88 -21.14
N ASN A 265 3.57 -3.77 -22.20
CA ASN A 265 3.89 -4.88 -23.08
C ASN A 265 5.38 -4.85 -23.43
N ASN A 266 6.01 -6.04 -23.52
CA ASN A 266 7.40 -6.18 -23.93
C ASN A 266 7.73 -5.56 -25.29
N HIS A 267 6.78 -5.47 -26.22
CA HIS A 267 6.97 -4.79 -27.52
C HIS A 267 7.24 -3.29 -27.39
N LEU A 268 6.83 -2.69 -26.26
CA LEU A 268 7.04 -1.28 -25.94
C LEU A 268 8.21 -1.07 -24.96
N ASN A 269 8.82 -2.15 -24.48
CA ASN A 269 9.95 -2.11 -23.55
C ASN A 269 11.27 -2.31 -24.30
N ALA A 270 12.33 -1.64 -23.83
CA ALA A 270 13.70 -2.02 -24.19
C ALA A 270 14.08 -3.34 -23.48
N ASN A 271 14.97 -4.12 -24.11
CA ASN A 271 15.57 -5.28 -23.46
C ASN A 271 16.54 -4.82 -22.36
N GLU A 272 16.57 -5.55 -21.26
CA GLU A 272 17.51 -5.29 -20.16
C GLU A 272 18.97 -5.40 -20.66
N TRP A 273 19.84 -4.53 -20.20
CA TRP A 273 21.20 -4.41 -20.72
C TRP A 273 22.01 -5.72 -20.60
N PHE A 274 21.95 -6.39 -19.46
CA PHE A 274 22.65 -7.65 -19.23
C PHE A 274 22.08 -8.78 -20.09
N ASN A 275 20.75 -8.87 -20.23
CA ASN A 275 20.10 -9.85 -21.09
C ASN A 275 20.50 -9.64 -22.55
N LYS A 276 20.38 -8.40 -23.04
CA LYS A 276 20.79 -8.01 -24.38
C LYS A 276 22.25 -8.36 -24.68
N ARG A 277 23.17 -8.04 -23.75
CA ARG A 277 24.57 -8.35 -23.89
C ARG A 277 24.84 -9.86 -23.97
N SER A 278 24.16 -10.65 -23.12
CA SER A 278 24.27 -12.11 -23.12
C SER A 278 23.73 -12.72 -24.40
N GLU A 279 22.55 -12.27 -24.86
CA GLU A 279 21.92 -12.74 -26.10
C GLU A 279 22.86 -12.49 -27.31
N ILE A 280 23.37 -11.27 -27.45
CA ILE A 280 24.26 -10.89 -28.56
C ILE A 280 25.58 -11.72 -28.49
N ALA A 281 26.15 -11.88 -27.31
CA ALA A 281 27.38 -12.67 -27.14
C ALA A 281 27.18 -14.14 -27.52
N ASN A 282 26.00 -14.69 -27.38
CA ASN A 282 25.61 -16.05 -27.73
C ASN A 282 24.98 -16.18 -29.13
N GLY A 283 25.02 -15.13 -29.96
CA GLY A 283 24.42 -15.13 -31.31
C GLY A 283 22.90 -15.21 -31.33
N LEU A 284 22.24 -14.89 -30.23
CA LEU A 284 20.77 -14.86 -30.11
C LEU A 284 20.20 -13.51 -30.50
N SER A 285 18.93 -13.49 -30.86
CA SER A 285 18.21 -12.24 -31.14
C SER A 285 18.05 -11.41 -29.86
N ASN A 286 18.27 -10.08 -29.96
CA ASN A 286 18.00 -9.15 -28.89
C ASN A 286 16.48 -9.02 -28.69
N THR A 287 15.88 -9.88 -27.87
CA THR A 287 14.43 -9.95 -27.68
C THR A 287 14.06 -9.79 -26.20
N PRO A 288 13.36 -8.72 -25.83
CA PRO A 288 12.91 -8.58 -24.44
C PRO A 288 12.09 -9.79 -23.97
N PRO A 289 12.28 -10.27 -22.74
CA PRO A 289 11.45 -11.34 -22.19
C PRO A 289 9.96 -11.00 -22.29
N ALA A 290 9.13 -12.02 -22.50
CA ALA A 290 7.69 -11.84 -22.58
C ALA A 290 7.16 -11.13 -21.32
N PHE A 291 6.49 -10.01 -21.51
CA PHE A 291 5.92 -9.22 -20.43
C PHE A 291 4.60 -8.60 -20.90
N HIS A 292 3.52 -9.01 -20.28
CA HIS A 292 2.18 -8.46 -20.54
C HIS A 292 1.53 -8.13 -19.19
N GLN A 293 1.29 -6.86 -18.96
CA GLN A 293 0.60 -6.38 -17.78
C GLN A 293 -0.61 -5.56 -18.22
N ASN A 294 -1.76 -5.86 -17.66
CA ASN A 294 -2.97 -5.06 -17.74
C ASN A 294 -3.44 -4.75 -16.33
N GLN A 295 -3.66 -3.49 -16.05
CA GLN A 295 -4.22 -3.01 -14.79
C GLN A 295 -5.38 -2.08 -15.15
N PHE A 296 -6.59 -2.49 -14.82
CA PHE A 296 -7.81 -1.81 -15.22
C PHE A 296 -8.77 -1.71 -14.04
N GLY A 297 -9.58 -0.68 -14.07
CA GLY A 297 -10.53 -0.48 -12.99
C GLY A 297 -11.35 0.78 -13.16
N GLY A 298 -12.07 1.09 -12.11
CA GLY A 298 -12.85 2.30 -12.04
C GLY A 298 -13.50 2.47 -10.69
N THR A 299 -13.96 3.68 -10.46
CA THR A 299 -14.71 4.06 -9.27
C THR A 299 -16.00 4.74 -9.68
N ILE A 300 -17.00 4.66 -8.82
CA ILE A 300 -18.27 5.38 -8.98
C ILE A 300 -18.79 5.76 -7.60
N GLY A 301 -19.25 7.00 -7.44
CA GLY A 301 -19.86 7.50 -6.22
C GLY A 301 -20.94 8.49 -6.51
N GLY A 302 -21.93 8.57 -5.63
CA GLY A 302 -23.04 9.51 -5.78
C GLY A 302 -24.15 9.29 -4.76
N ALA A 303 -25.24 10.04 -4.91
CA ALA A 303 -26.42 9.93 -4.07
C ALA A 303 -27.41 8.93 -4.64
N ILE A 304 -27.80 7.93 -3.84
CA ILE A 304 -29.01 7.12 -4.09
C ILE A 304 -30.24 7.96 -3.75
N VAL A 305 -30.19 8.67 -2.60
CA VAL A 305 -31.20 9.66 -2.20
C VAL A 305 -30.44 10.94 -1.83
N LYS A 306 -30.70 12.02 -2.55
CA LYS A 306 -30.05 13.31 -2.32
C LYS A 306 -30.13 13.72 -0.84
N ASP A 307 -29.05 14.27 -0.32
CA ASP A 307 -28.85 14.77 1.03
C ASP A 307 -29.00 13.72 2.15
N ARG A 308 -29.19 12.41 1.81
CA ARG A 308 -29.50 11.37 2.81
C ARG A 308 -28.73 10.07 2.65
N LEU A 309 -28.67 9.53 1.44
CA LEU A 309 -28.08 8.20 1.21
C LEU A 309 -27.10 8.23 0.04
N PHE A 310 -25.87 7.94 0.36
CA PHE A 310 -24.78 7.97 -0.58
C PHE A 310 -24.17 6.58 -0.75
N VAL A 311 -23.57 6.34 -1.90
CA VAL A 311 -22.84 5.13 -2.21
C VAL A 311 -21.53 5.50 -2.89
N PHE A 312 -20.49 4.74 -2.58
CA PHE A 312 -19.21 4.75 -3.31
C PHE A 312 -18.73 3.32 -3.47
N GLY A 313 -18.16 3.01 -4.62
CA GLY A 313 -17.57 1.72 -4.91
C GLY A 313 -16.42 1.84 -5.90
N GLY A 314 -15.45 0.94 -5.77
CA GLY A 314 -14.31 0.85 -6.67
C GLY A 314 -13.95 -0.60 -6.96
N TYR A 315 -13.39 -0.82 -8.14
CA TYR A 315 -12.85 -2.11 -8.56
C TYR A 315 -11.54 -1.91 -9.31
N GLU A 316 -10.56 -2.76 -9.02
CA GLU A 316 -9.32 -2.86 -9.79
C GLU A 316 -9.01 -4.31 -10.11
N GLY A 317 -8.68 -4.57 -11.37
CA GLY A 317 -8.20 -5.85 -11.85
C GLY A 317 -6.74 -5.76 -12.28
N PHE A 318 -5.92 -6.70 -11.84
CA PHE A 318 -4.51 -6.80 -12.21
C PHE A 318 -4.22 -8.14 -12.88
N ARG A 319 -3.59 -8.11 -14.06
CA ARG A 319 -3.19 -9.30 -14.79
C ARG A 319 -1.77 -9.17 -15.27
N LEU A 320 -0.90 -10.04 -14.79
CA LEU A 320 0.51 -10.08 -15.16
C LEU A 320 0.87 -11.44 -15.75
N ARG A 321 1.50 -11.42 -16.92
CA ARG A 321 2.19 -12.56 -17.52
C ARG A 321 3.62 -12.13 -17.80
N GLN A 322 4.57 -12.73 -17.09
CA GLN A 322 5.98 -12.36 -17.17
C GLN A 322 6.83 -13.59 -17.41
N GLY A 323 7.66 -13.54 -18.45
CA GLY A 323 8.77 -14.47 -18.65
C GLY A 323 9.94 -14.07 -17.76
N THR A 324 10.58 -15.06 -17.15
CA THR A 324 11.81 -14.84 -16.38
C THR A 324 12.94 -15.57 -17.07
N VAL A 325 14.03 -14.86 -17.32
CA VAL A 325 15.26 -15.47 -17.87
C VAL A 325 16.07 -16.00 -16.68
N PHE A 326 16.32 -17.30 -16.71
CA PHE A 326 17.23 -17.95 -15.78
C PHE A 326 18.46 -18.42 -16.52
N THR A 327 19.64 -18.00 -16.08
CA THR A 327 20.89 -18.56 -16.53
C THR A 327 21.41 -19.49 -15.44
N THR A 328 21.57 -20.75 -15.76
CA THR A 328 22.11 -21.76 -14.84
C THR A 328 23.10 -22.66 -15.56
N THR A 329 24.08 -23.12 -14.80
CA THR A 329 24.99 -24.14 -15.29
C THR A 329 24.28 -25.49 -15.24
N VAL A 330 24.27 -26.18 -16.33
CA VAL A 330 23.74 -27.54 -16.43
C VAL A 330 24.87 -28.52 -16.67
N PRO A 331 24.75 -29.79 -16.22
CA PRO A 331 25.76 -30.80 -16.46
C PRO A 331 26.05 -31.00 -17.96
N THR A 332 27.31 -31.06 -18.32
CA THR A 332 27.77 -31.37 -19.69
C THR A 332 27.32 -32.76 -20.12
N ALA A 333 27.43 -33.10 -21.41
CA ALA A 333 27.12 -34.42 -21.89
C ALA A 333 27.98 -35.51 -21.23
N LEU A 334 29.23 -35.19 -20.92
CA LEU A 334 30.16 -36.10 -20.21
C LEU A 334 29.77 -36.28 -18.75
N GLU A 335 29.45 -35.20 -18.05
CA GLU A 335 29.00 -35.24 -16.65
C GLU A 335 27.70 -36.04 -16.48
N ARG A 336 26.77 -35.96 -17.45
CA ARG A 336 25.55 -36.77 -17.44
C ARG A 336 25.81 -38.27 -17.57
N MET A 337 26.91 -38.64 -18.20
CA MET A 337 27.40 -40.02 -18.26
C MET A 337 28.27 -40.40 -17.05
N GLY A 338 28.42 -39.50 -16.09
CA GLY A 338 29.21 -39.68 -14.87
C GLY A 338 30.68 -39.37 -15.02
N ASN A 339 31.10 -38.80 -16.14
CA ASN A 339 32.47 -38.35 -16.34
C ASN A 339 32.55 -36.85 -16.01
N PHE A 340 33.17 -36.55 -14.87
CA PHE A 340 33.40 -35.21 -14.35
C PHE A 340 34.87 -34.80 -14.52
N GLY A 341 35.56 -35.32 -15.51
CA GLY A 341 36.97 -35.06 -15.79
C GLY A 341 37.25 -33.59 -16.09
N ASP A 342 36.30 -32.88 -16.67
CA ASP A 342 36.35 -31.45 -16.97
C ASP A 342 36.43 -30.55 -15.72
N LEU A 343 36.00 -31.03 -14.54
CA LEU A 343 36.21 -30.33 -13.28
C LEU A 343 37.68 -30.19 -12.87
N CYS A 344 38.56 -31.05 -13.38
CA CYS A 344 39.99 -30.99 -13.13
C CYS A 344 40.72 -30.16 -14.19
N ALA A 345 40.64 -28.84 -14.08
CA ALA A 345 41.32 -27.93 -15.01
C ALA A 345 42.85 -28.03 -14.97
N ALA A 346 43.41 -28.49 -13.85
CA ALA A 346 44.87 -28.65 -13.66
C ALA A 346 45.42 -29.94 -14.27
N GLY A 347 44.55 -30.80 -14.83
CA GLY A 347 44.93 -32.09 -15.41
C GLY A 347 45.12 -33.20 -14.38
N PHE A 348 45.22 -34.46 -14.89
CA PHE A 348 45.36 -35.66 -14.08
C PHE A 348 46.78 -36.23 -14.21
N ASN A 349 47.29 -36.85 -13.15
CA ASN A 349 48.50 -37.65 -13.19
C ASN A 349 48.25 -39.06 -13.79
N SER A 350 49.27 -39.88 -13.91
CA SER A 350 49.19 -41.25 -14.45
C SER A 350 48.29 -42.20 -13.65
N ALA A 351 48.02 -41.88 -12.39
CA ALA A 351 47.07 -42.62 -11.55
C ALA A 351 45.62 -42.07 -11.63
N GLY A 352 45.36 -41.10 -12.49
CA GLY A 352 44.05 -40.45 -12.63
C GLY A 352 43.65 -39.53 -11.48
N ILE A 353 44.62 -39.06 -10.69
CA ILE A 353 44.44 -38.14 -9.57
C ILE A 353 44.62 -36.71 -10.10
N CYS A 354 43.66 -35.82 -9.81
CA CYS A 354 43.72 -34.42 -10.21
C CYS A 354 44.86 -33.69 -9.50
N ALA A 355 45.61 -32.89 -10.25
CA ALA A 355 46.71 -32.10 -9.71
C ALA A 355 46.24 -31.08 -8.66
N ASN A 356 45.02 -30.64 -8.76
CA ASN A 356 44.37 -29.82 -7.72
C ASN A 356 43.45 -30.68 -6.84
N PRO A 357 43.80 -30.91 -5.55
CA PRO A 357 43.01 -31.74 -4.64
C PRO A 357 41.58 -31.27 -4.45
N ASN A 358 41.30 -29.95 -4.58
CA ASN A 358 39.98 -29.40 -4.44
C ASN A 358 39.07 -29.70 -5.63
N GLN A 359 39.62 -30.14 -6.74
CA GLN A 359 38.90 -30.54 -7.96
C GLN A 359 38.84 -32.08 -8.12
N GLN A 360 39.40 -32.84 -7.17
CA GLN A 360 39.37 -34.30 -7.14
C GLN A 360 38.07 -34.80 -6.51
N LEU A 361 37.37 -35.70 -7.19
CA LEU A 361 36.23 -36.42 -6.64
C LEU A 361 36.70 -37.65 -5.85
N TYR A 362 36.02 -37.91 -4.73
CA TYR A 362 36.31 -39.04 -3.84
C TYR A 362 35.11 -39.94 -3.67
N ASN A 363 35.31 -41.23 -3.60
CA ASN A 363 34.25 -42.21 -3.38
C ASN A 363 33.77 -42.14 -1.90
N PRO A 364 32.52 -41.72 -1.62
CA PRO A 364 32.02 -41.64 -0.25
C PRO A 364 31.88 -42.98 0.44
N LEU A 365 31.81 -44.08 -0.33
CA LEU A 365 31.64 -45.44 0.18
C LEU A 365 32.97 -46.14 0.42
N SER A 366 34.10 -45.52 0.18
CA SER A 366 35.42 -46.11 0.35
C SER A 366 36.02 -45.96 1.75
N ILE A 367 35.26 -45.49 2.72
CA ILE A 367 35.72 -45.41 4.10
C ILE A 367 35.80 -46.82 4.66
N VAL A 368 37.04 -47.27 4.97
CA VAL A 368 37.31 -48.56 5.59
C VAL A 368 37.87 -48.33 6.98
N GLY A 369 37.17 -48.80 8.00
CA GLY A 369 37.56 -48.67 9.42
C GLY A 369 37.58 -47.25 9.94
N THR A 370 38.55 -46.89 10.80
CA THR A 370 38.72 -45.58 11.43
C THR A 370 39.48 -44.56 10.59
N ASN A 371 39.93 -44.92 9.39
CA ASN A 371 40.68 -44.02 8.51
C ASN A 371 39.70 -43.11 7.73
N PRO A 372 39.70 -41.78 7.96
CA PRO A 372 38.78 -40.86 7.30
C PRO A 372 39.17 -40.61 5.81
N ALA A 373 40.28 -41.15 5.32
CA ALA A 373 40.72 -40.93 3.96
C ALA A 373 39.84 -41.69 2.96
N ARG A 374 39.17 -40.98 2.08
CA ARG A 374 38.34 -41.52 0.99
C ARG A 374 39.24 -41.82 -0.21
N ALA A 375 38.96 -42.91 -0.94
CA ALA A 375 39.67 -43.22 -2.17
C ALA A 375 39.34 -42.21 -3.27
N PRO A 376 40.32 -41.62 -3.96
CA PRO A 376 40.08 -40.77 -5.11
C PRO A 376 39.42 -41.54 -6.24
N ILE A 377 38.53 -40.91 -6.97
CA ILE A 377 37.91 -41.48 -8.16
C ILE A 377 38.81 -41.17 -9.35
N PRO A 378 39.41 -42.19 -10.01
CA PRO A 378 40.34 -41.97 -11.13
C PRO A 378 39.66 -41.16 -12.25
N PHE A 379 40.36 -40.13 -12.72
CA PHE A 379 39.88 -39.22 -13.77
C PHE A 379 38.50 -38.55 -13.49
N ASN A 380 38.10 -38.51 -12.22
CA ASN A 380 36.76 -38.04 -11.79
C ASN A 380 35.61 -38.75 -12.52
N ASN A 381 35.83 -40.02 -12.94
CA ASN A 381 34.84 -40.75 -13.71
C ASN A 381 34.06 -41.74 -12.83
N LEU A 382 32.83 -41.40 -12.48
CA LEU A 382 31.95 -42.22 -11.65
C LEU A 382 31.52 -43.51 -12.33
N SER A 383 31.45 -43.55 -13.65
CA SER A 383 31.09 -44.76 -14.39
C SER A 383 32.18 -45.85 -14.33
N ALA A 384 33.39 -45.50 -13.91
CA ALA A 384 34.47 -46.46 -13.67
C ALA A 384 34.39 -47.14 -12.29
N LEU A 385 33.49 -46.71 -11.41
CA LEU A 385 33.27 -47.34 -10.11
C LEU A 385 32.45 -48.65 -10.27
N PRO A 386 32.73 -49.70 -9.44
CA PRO A 386 32.01 -50.96 -9.52
C PRO A 386 30.47 -50.82 -9.39
N GLN A 387 30.01 -49.87 -8.59
CA GLN A 387 28.62 -49.57 -8.38
C GLN A 387 27.99 -48.66 -9.48
N GLY A 388 28.85 -48.09 -10.37
CA GLY A 388 28.39 -47.14 -11.38
C GLY A 388 27.75 -45.89 -10.84
N ILE A 389 26.91 -45.24 -11.66
CA ILE A 389 26.10 -44.10 -11.25
C ILE A 389 24.77 -44.64 -10.69
N ASN A 390 24.39 -44.14 -9.53
CA ASN A 390 23.07 -44.48 -8.97
C ASN A 390 21.95 -44.13 -9.98
N PRO A 391 20.99 -45.05 -10.25
CA PRO A 391 19.93 -44.85 -11.24
C PRO A 391 19.09 -43.57 -10.99
N THR A 392 18.85 -43.21 -9.72
CA THR A 392 18.14 -41.98 -9.36
C THR A 392 18.96 -40.75 -9.73
N SER A 393 20.28 -40.78 -9.47
CA SER A 393 21.18 -39.68 -9.86
C SER A 393 21.29 -39.55 -11.38
N ALA A 394 21.37 -40.66 -12.12
CA ALA A 394 21.35 -40.67 -13.58
C ALA A 394 20.05 -40.10 -14.13
N PHE A 395 18.89 -40.44 -13.51
CA PHE A 395 17.61 -39.86 -13.86
C PHE A 395 17.57 -38.35 -13.62
N LEU A 396 18.06 -37.88 -12.47
CA LEU A 396 18.08 -36.44 -12.13
C LEU A 396 19.01 -35.64 -13.06
N LEU A 397 20.19 -36.18 -13.40
CA LEU A 397 21.12 -35.55 -14.34
C LEU A 397 20.52 -35.42 -15.75
N ASN A 398 19.64 -36.33 -16.14
CA ASN A 398 18.96 -36.33 -17.44
C ASN A 398 17.63 -35.56 -17.44
N LEU A 399 17.09 -35.24 -16.27
CA LEU A 399 15.80 -34.52 -16.14
C LEU A 399 15.89 -33.10 -16.76
N ASN A 400 17.05 -32.45 -16.64
CA ASN A 400 17.27 -31.10 -17.19
C ASN A 400 17.18 -31.03 -18.73
N LEU A 401 17.21 -32.18 -19.43
CA LEU A 401 16.99 -32.22 -20.89
C LEU A 401 15.54 -32.04 -21.32
N ARG A 402 14.59 -32.21 -20.39
CA ARG A 402 13.15 -32.11 -20.69
C ARG A 402 12.57 -30.72 -20.42
N LEU A 403 13.28 -29.88 -19.70
CA LEU A 403 12.93 -28.47 -19.54
C LEU A 403 13.36 -27.75 -20.84
N LYS A 404 12.49 -27.78 -21.86
CA LYS A 404 12.61 -26.86 -22.98
C LYS A 404 12.42 -25.46 -22.42
N VAL A 405 13.48 -24.66 -22.45
CA VAL A 405 13.43 -23.21 -22.26
C VAL A 405 12.60 -22.59 -23.39
#